data_3ad8a21af4ef3d72b0958f7ad84b0074
#
_entry.id   3ad8a21af4ef3d72b0958f7ad84b0074
#
_cell.length_a   1.000
_cell.length_b   1.000
_cell.length_c   1.000
_cell.angle_alpha   90.00
_cell.angle_beta   90.00
_cell.angle_gamma   90.00
#
_symmetry.space_group_name_H-M   'P 1'
#
loop_
_entity.id
_entity.type
_entity.pdbx_description
1 polymer ?
#
loop_
_entity_poly.entity_id
_entity_poly.type
_entity_poly.pdbx_seq_one_letter_code
_entity_poly.pdbx_strand_id
1 'polypeptide(L)'
;MKKKVYISGAIAHYDLKERMATFDHAARYLSIKGYEPVNPFENGVSQDAHWMEHMRVDIALLLKCDCIYMLQGWELSKGAKLELDVASSCGIKVMFEGHENNVREYTCCLCGKPQIGYGNNPHPLKDEGECCPECNLKVLSERIRLSKLK
;
A
#
# COMPACT_ATOMS: atom_id res chain seq x y z
N MET A 1 10.07 -14.24 -16.17
CA MET A 1 8.76 -13.52 -16.07
C MET A 1 8.95 -12.17 -15.43
N LYS A 2 8.27 -11.16 -15.96
CA LYS A 2 8.30 -9.82 -15.37
C LYS A 2 7.50 -9.80 -14.07
N LYS A 3 7.99 -9.07 -13.08
CA LYS A 3 7.24 -8.85 -11.85
C LYS A 3 6.12 -7.86 -12.09
N LYS A 4 4.95 -8.16 -11.57
CA LYS A 4 3.77 -7.29 -11.66
C LYS A 4 3.83 -6.24 -10.56
N VAL A 5 3.63 -4.99 -10.93
CA VAL A 5 3.66 -3.85 -10.01
C VAL A 5 2.34 -3.09 -10.09
N TYR A 6 1.62 -3.07 -8.99
CA TYR A 6 0.37 -2.31 -8.88
C TYR A 6 0.69 -0.85 -8.58
N ILE A 7 0.05 0.06 -9.32
CA ILE A 7 0.26 1.50 -9.14
C ILE A 7 -0.83 2.04 -8.21
N SER A 8 -0.42 2.66 -7.11
CA SER A 8 -1.34 3.21 -6.11
C SER A 8 -1.08 4.69 -5.89
N GLY A 9 -2.15 5.47 -5.80
CA GLY A 9 -2.04 6.91 -5.56
C GLY A 9 -3.39 7.57 -5.41
N ALA A 10 -3.38 8.87 -5.07
CA ALA A 10 -4.59 9.64 -4.90
C ALA A 10 -5.27 9.90 -6.24
N ILE A 11 -6.57 9.68 -6.30
CA ILE A 11 -7.40 9.94 -7.49
C ILE A 11 -8.50 10.95 -7.14
N ALA A 12 -9.20 10.76 -6.04
CA ALA A 12 -10.28 11.66 -5.62
C ALA A 12 -9.75 13.07 -5.32
N HIS A 13 -10.54 14.09 -5.62
CA HIS A 13 -10.25 15.51 -5.40
C HIS A 13 -9.17 16.10 -6.30
N TYR A 14 -8.74 15.37 -7.32
CA TYR A 14 -7.82 15.82 -8.35
C TYR A 14 -8.49 15.83 -9.71
N ASP A 15 -7.93 16.57 -10.65
CA ASP A 15 -8.40 16.52 -12.04
C ASP A 15 -8.16 15.10 -12.58
N LEU A 16 -9.23 14.46 -13.06
CA LEU A 16 -9.19 13.08 -13.53
C LEU A 16 -8.17 12.89 -14.66
N LYS A 17 -8.15 13.82 -15.63
CA LYS A 17 -7.23 13.74 -16.78
C LYS A 17 -5.78 13.81 -16.33
N GLU A 18 -5.48 14.69 -15.39
CA GLU A 18 -4.12 14.83 -14.86
C GLU A 18 -3.71 13.58 -14.11
N ARG A 19 -4.62 12.99 -13.33
CA ARG A 19 -4.33 11.75 -12.60
C ARG A 19 -4.14 10.56 -13.54
N MET A 20 -4.96 10.46 -14.58
CA MET A 20 -4.79 9.42 -15.60
C MET A 20 -3.42 9.54 -16.26
N ALA A 21 -3.00 10.76 -16.61
CA ALA A 21 -1.69 11.00 -17.20
C ALA A 21 -0.57 10.63 -16.23
N THR A 22 -0.71 10.94 -14.94
CA THR A 22 0.26 10.61 -13.90
C THR A 22 0.42 9.09 -13.77
N PHE A 23 -0.69 8.36 -13.75
CA PHE A 23 -0.66 6.90 -13.66
C PHE A 23 -0.08 6.27 -14.93
N ASP A 24 -0.41 6.80 -16.10
CA ASP A 24 0.17 6.34 -17.37
C ASP A 24 1.68 6.58 -17.43
N HIS A 25 2.12 7.72 -16.94
CA HIS A 25 3.55 8.03 -16.86
C HIS A 25 4.28 7.02 -15.95
N ALA A 26 3.71 6.72 -14.80
CA ALA A 26 4.26 5.72 -13.88
C ALA A 26 4.30 4.33 -14.53
N ALA A 27 3.25 3.98 -15.27
CA ALA A 27 3.19 2.69 -15.97
C ALA A 27 4.29 2.58 -17.02
N ARG A 28 4.53 3.64 -17.80
CA ARG A 28 5.63 3.66 -18.77
C ARG A 28 7.00 3.55 -18.10
N TYR A 29 7.17 4.30 -17.01
CA TYR A 29 8.41 4.24 -16.23
C TYR A 29 8.71 2.80 -15.76
N LEU A 30 7.71 2.15 -15.18
CA LEU A 30 7.84 0.78 -14.70
C LEU A 30 8.11 -0.21 -15.84
N SER A 31 7.47 -0.02 -16.99
CA SER A 31 7.71 -0.86 -18.18
C SER A 31 9.15 -0.74 -18.67
N ILE A 32 9.68 0.49 -18.69
CA ILE A 32 11.08 0.73 -19.09
C ILE A 32 12.03 0.03 -18.12
N LYS A 33 11.69 -0.01 -16.84
CA LYS A 33 12.51 -0.69 -15.82
C LYS A 33 12.36 -2.21 -15.82
N GLY A 34 11.54 -2.76 -16.70
CA GLY A 34 11.38 -4.21 -16.85
C GLY A 34 10.27 -4.83 -16.01
N TYR A 35 9.37 -4.01 -15.46
CA TYR A 35 8.21 -4.49 -14.72
C TYR A 35 6.98 -4.55 -15.62
N GLU A 36 5.96 -5.30 -15.16
CA GLU A 36 4.64 -5.30 -15.79
C GLU A 36 3.71 -4.44 -14.92
N PRO A 37 3.38 -3.20 -15.36
CA PRO A 37 2.55 -2.32 -14.54
C PRO A 37 1.09 -2.74 -14.56
N VAL A 38 0.42 -2.60 -13.42
CA VAL A 38 -1.03 -2.79 -13.29
C VAL A 38 -1.62 -1.45 -12.89
N ASN A 39 -2.31 -0.82 -13.84
CA ASN A 39 -2.88 0.52 -13.69
C ASN A 39 -4.34 0.40 -13.26
N PRO A 40 -4.74 0.91 -12.08
CA PRO A 40 -6.13 0.80 -11.61
C PRO A 40 -7.15 1.52 -12.49
N PHE A 41 -6.73 2.49 -13.32
CA PHE A 41 -7.63 3.08 -14.29
C PHE A 41 -8.09 2.10 -15.37
N GLU A 42 -7.38 0.98 -15.50
CA GLU A 42 -7.72 -0.09 -16.45
C GLU A 42 -8.39 -1.27 -15.76
N ASN A 43 -9.01 -1.04 -14.60
CA ASN A 43 -9.62 -2.13 -13.80
C ASN A 43 -10.95 -2.64 -14.34
N GLY A 44 -11.49 -2.01 -15.37
CA GLY A 44 -12.76 -2.43 -15.98
C GLY A 44 -14.01 -1.92 -15.27
N VAL A 45 -13.85 -1.18 -14.18
CA VAL A 45 -14.98 -0.61 -13.44
C VAL A 45 -15.33 0.77 -14.01
N SER A 46 -16.63 1.08 -14.13
CA SER A 46 -17.08 2.39 -14.58
C SER A 46 -16.54 3.49 -13.65
N GLN A 47 -16.11 4.62 -14.24
CA GLN A 47 -15.63 5.77 -13.45
C GLN A 47 -16.71 6.29 -12.50
N ASP A 48 -17.98 6.13 -12.85
CA ASP A 48 -19.12 6.56 -12.03
C ASP A 48 -19.50 5.55 -10.94
N ALA A 49 -18.83 4.40 -10.90
CA ALA A 49 -19.12 3.36 -9.92
C ALA A 49 -18.78 3.83 -8.49
N HIS A 50 -19.46 3.25 -7.53
CA HIS A 50 -19.21 3.53 -6.12
C HIS A 50 -17.76 3.19 -5.75
N TRP A 51 -17.17 4.00 -4.85
CA TRP A 51 -15.80 3.81 -4.39
C TRP A 51 -15.51 2.37 -3.95
N MET A 52 -16.44 1.74 -3.24
CA MET A 52 -16.25 0.36 -2.79
C MET A 52 -16.13 -0.65 -3.92
N GLU A 53 -16.81 -0.42 -5.05
CA GLU A 53 -16.68 -1.29 -6.21
C GLU A 53 -15.28 -1.21 -6.80
N HIS A 54 -14.74 0.01 -6.91
CA HIS A 54 -13.37 0.22 -7.35
C HIS A 54 -12.39 -0.49 -6.40
N MET A 55 -12.57 -0.32 -5.09
CA MET A 55 -11.66 -0.90 -4.10
C MET A 55 -11.67 -2.43 -4.13
N ARG A 56 -12.82 -3.05 -4.32
CA ARG A 56 -12.91 -4.52 -4.41
C ARG A 56 -12.08 -5.06 -5.57
N VAL A 57 -12.21 -4.43 -6.73
CA VAL A 57 -11.46 -4.83 -7.93
C VAL A 57 -9.99 -4.50 -7.78
N ASP A 58 -9.67 -3.30 -7.30
CA ASP A 58 -8.30 -2.83 -7.15
C ASP A 58 -7.51 -3.69 -6.16
N ILE A 59 -8.10 -4.04 -5.03
CA ILE A 59 -7.45 -4.90 -4.03
C ILE A 59 -7.24 -6.30 -4.61
N ALA A 60 -8.20 -6.83 -5.36
CA ALA A 60 -8.05 -8.13 -6.01
C ALA A 60 -6.88 -8.11 -7.01
N LEU A 61 -6.73 -7.03 -7.77
CA LEU A 61 -5.61 -6.85 -8.70
C LEU A 61 -4.29 -6.75 -7.94
N LEU A 62 -4.26 -5.98 -6.86
CA LEU A 62 -3.08 -5.81 -6.01
C LEU A 62 -2.60 -7.15 -5.46
N LEU A 63 -3.50 -8.00 -5.00
CA LEU A 63 -3.15 -9.29 -4.43
C LEU A 63 -2.51 -10.25 -5.43
N LYS A 64 -2.64 -9.97 -6.72
CA LYS A 64 -2.01 -10.74 -7.79
C LYS A 64 -0.65 -10.18 -8.19
N CYS A 65 -0.24 -9.05 -7.61
CA CYS A 65 1.01 -8.39 -7.94
C CYS A 65 2.12 -8.76 -6.98
N ASP A 66 3.35 -8.60 -7.46
CA ASP A 66 4.56 -8.85 -6.66
C ASP A 66 4.97 -7.61 -5.87
N CYS A 67 4.62 -6.43 -6.37
CA CYS A 67 5.01 -5.16 -5.80
C CYS A 67 3.86 -4.15 -5.88
N ILE A 68 3.93 -3.13 -5.03
CA ILE A 68 3.07 -1.94 -5.10
C ILE A 68 3.96 -0.72 -5.26
N TYR A 69 3.59 0.19 -6.17
CA TYR A 69 4.31 1.44 -6.44
C TYR A 69 3.47 2.60 -5.98
N MET A 70 3.91 3.27 -4.91
CA MET A 70 3.17 4.36 -4.27
C MET A 70 3.56 5.70 -4.91
N LEU A 71 2.60 6.35 -5.56
CA LEU A 71 2.81 7.67 -6.16
C LEU A 71 2.90 8.75 -5.07
N GLN A 72 3.61 9.83 -5.35
CA GLN A 72 3.69 10.96 -4.42
C GLN A 72 2.28 11.48 -4.12
N GLY A 73 2.03 11.83 -2.87
CA GLY A 73 0.73 12.30 -2.41
C GLY A 73 -0.23 11.18 -2.00
N TRP A 74 0.23 9.94 -1.99
CA TRP A 74 -0.61 8.79 -1.60
C TRP A 74 -1.19 8.94 -0.18
N GLU A 75 -0.50 9.65 0.70
CA GLU A 75 -0.93 9.87 2.09
C GLU A 75 -2.27 10.59 2.19
N LEU A 76 -2.65 11.30 1.14
CA LEU A 76 -3.91 12.04 1.08
C LEU A 76 -5.08 11.18 0.59
N SER A 77 -4.81 9.93 0.22
CA SER A 77 -5.80 9.03 -0.34
C SER A 77 -6.15 7.90 0.62
N LYS A 78 -7.41 7.83 1.01
CA LYS A 78 -7.94 6.72 1.82
C LYS A 78 -7.74 5.37 1.13
N GLY A 79 -7.99 5.32 -0.20
CA GLY A 79 -7.82 4.10 -0.98
C GLY A 79 -6.38 3.66 -1.07
N ALA A 80 -5.47 4.59 -1.33
CA ALA A 80 -4.03 4.28 -1.41
C ALA A 80 -3.48 3.80 -0.06
N LYS A 81 -3.92 4.40 1.03
CA LYS A 81 -3.53 3.95 2.39
C LYS A 81 -3.99 2.52 2.66
N LEU A 82 -5.22 2.20 2.27
CA LEU A 82 -5.76 0.85 2.43
C LEU A 82 -4.98 -0.15 1.57
N GLU A 83 -4.68 0.20 0.34
CA GLU A 83 -3.90 -0.63 -0.57
C GLU A 83 -2.50 -0.89 -0.01
N LEU A 84 -1.86 0.15 0.53
CA LEU A 84 -0.54 0.01 1.17
C LEU A 84 -0.61 -0.93 2.38
N ASP A 85 -1.65 -0.79 3.21
CA ASP A 85 -1.84 -1.64 4.38
C ASP A 85 -2.02 -3.12 3.97
N VAL A 86 -2.83 -3.38 2.95
CA VAL A 86 -3.03 -4.72 2.40
C VAL A 86 -1.71 -5.28 1.87
N ALA A 87 -0.97 -4.48 1.08
CA ALA A 87 0.30 -4.89 0.51
C ALA A 87 1.31 -5.25 1.61
N SER A 88 1.45 -4.39 2.60
CA SER A 88 2.37 -4.61 3.72
C SER A 88 2.00 -5.86 4.51
N SER A 89 0.71 -6.05 4.77
CA SER A 89 0.21 -7.20 5.53
C SER A 89 0.36 -8.52 4.76
N CYS A 90 0.31 -8.48 3.44
CA CYS A 90 0.39 -9.67 2.59
C CYS A 90 1.81 -9.96 2.07
N GLY A 91 2.81 -9.19 2.51
CA GLY A 91 4.19 -9.42 2.09
C GLY A 91 4.51 -8.94 0.68
N ILE A 92 3.69 -8.07 0.12
CA ILE A 92 3.93 -7.48 -1.20
C ILE A 92 4.97 -6.36 -1.03
N LYS A 93 5.99 -6.38 -1.88
CA LYS A 93 7.08 -5.39 -1.81
C LYS A 93 6.57 -3.99 -2.10
N VAL A 94 6.95 -3.02 -1.27
CA VAL A 94 6.54 -1.61 -1.42
C VAL A 94 7.66 -0.79 -2.05
N MET A 95 7.31 -0.04 -3.09
CA MET A 95 8.19 0.92 -3.75
C MET A 95 7.53 2.29 -3.72
N PHE A 96 8.33 3.34 -3.62
CA PHE A 96 7.83 4.72 -3.57
C PHE A 96 8.37 5.52 -4.76
N GLU A 97 7.51 6.32 -5.37
CA GLU A 97 7.90 7.23 -6.43
C GLU A 97 8.96 8.21 -5.93
N GLY A 98 10.04 8.37 -6.70
CA GLY A 98 11.18 9.18 -6.30
C GLY A 98 12.21 8.44 -5.44
N HIS A 99 11.88 7.25 -4.98
CA HIS A 99 12.75 6.43 -4.12
C HIS A 99 12.84 4.99 -4.65
N GLU A 100 12.79 4.82 -5.96
CA GLU A 100 12.67 3.50 -6.59
C GLU A 100 13.85 2.56 -6.29
N ASN A 101 15.00 3.14 -5.96
CA ASN A 101 16.18 2.36 -5.58
C ASN A 101 16.30 2.17 -4.07
N ASN A 102 15.42 2.80 -3.29
CA ASN A 102 15.42 2.74 -1.84
C ASN A 102 14.07 2.23 -1.35
N VAL A 103 13.98 0.92 -1.17
CA VAL A 103 12.82 0.33 -0.53
C VAL A 103 12.84 0.77 0.94
N ARG A 104 11.71 1.29 1.45
CA ARG A 104 11.66 1.69 2.85
C ARG A 104 11.80 0.45 3.72
N GLU A 105 12.77 0.48 4.60
CA GLU A 105 13.00 -0.59 5.56
C GLU A 105 12.79 -0.05 6.97
N TYR A 106 12.31 -0.90 7.85
CA TYR A 106 12.24 -0.60 9.27
C TYR A 106 12.55 -1.85 10.08
N THR A 107 12.93 -1.64 11.31
CA THR A 107 13.14 -2.75 12.26
C THR A 107 11.93 -2.84 13.18
N CYS A 108 11.32 -4.00 13.28
CA CYS A 108 10.23 -4.22 14.21
C CYS A 108 10.69 -3.89 15.64
N CYS A 109 10.00 -2.96 16.29
CA CYS A 109 10.37 -2.53 17.64
C CYS A 109 10.09 -3.58 18.72
N LEU A 110 9.32 -4.62 18.40
CA LEU A 110 8.95 -5.67 19.35
C LEU A 110 9.80 -6.93 19.23
N CYS A 111 10.10 -7.37 17.99
CA CYS A 111 10.88 -8.59 17.77
C CYS A 111 12.27 -8.36 17.21
N GLY A 112 12.59 -7.15 16.78
CA GLY A 112 13.90 -6.79 16.26
C GLY A 112 14.22 -7.27 14.86
N LYS A 113 13.28 -7.87 14.15
CA LYS A 113 13.51 -8.35 12.78
C LYS A 113 13.40 -7.21 11.78
N PRO A 114 14.26 -7.18 10.76
CA PRO A 114 14.14 -6.20 9.68
C PRO A 114 12.91 -6.50 8.84
N GLN A 115 12.22 -5.44 8.43
CA GLN A 115 10.99 -5.50 7.65
C GLN A 115 11.06 -4.49 6.51
N ILE A 116 10.24 -4.71 5.50
CA ILE A 116 10.14 -3.84 4.33
C ILE A 116 8.75 -3.22 4.30
N GLY A 117 8.67 -1.93 3.99
CA GLY A 117 7.42 -1.19 3.90
C GLY A 117 7.15 -0.33 5.13
N TYR A 118 5.88 -0.19 5.48
CA TYR A 118 5.46 0.51 6.70
C TYR A 118 4.96 -0.50 7.72
N GLY A 119 5.36 -0.26 8.97
CA GLY A 119 4.91 -1.11 10.06
C GLY A 119 3.60 -0.63 10.68
N ASN A 120 3.22 -1.27 11.75
CA ASN A 120 1.99 -0.99 12.49
C ASN A 120 2.32 -0.25 13.78
N ASN A 121 1.35 0.49 14.31
CA ASN A 121 1.50 1.18 15.59
C ASN A 121 1.57 0.15 16.73
N PRO A 122 2.66 0.12 17.53
CA PRO A 122 2.82 -0.88 18.59
C PRO A 122 2.09 -0.56 19.89
N HIS A 123 1.44 0.61 20.00
CA HIS A 123 0.73 0.98 21.24
C HIS A 123 -0.39 -0.03 21.56
N PRO A 124 -0.59 -0.50 22.80
CA PRO A 124 0.05 -0.02 24.03
C PRO A 124 1.32 -0.76 24.45
N LEU A 125 1.83 -1.71 23.66
CA LEU A 125 3.05 -2.45 24.04
C LEU A 125 4.31 -1.59 24.01
N LYS A 126 4.34 -0.63 23.06
CA LYS A 126 5.37 0.40 22.98
C LYS A 126 4.76 1.70 22.50
N ASP A 127 5.36 2.82 22.90
CA ASP A 127 4.87 4.14 22.53
C ASP A 127 5.51 4.67 21.24
N GLU A 128 6.65 4.13 20.84
CA GLU A 128 7.39 4.57 19.66
C GLU A 128 7.79 3.39 18.79
N GLY A 129 8.02 3.67 17.51
CA GLY A 129 8.48 2.69 16.55
C GLY A 129 7.37 2.08 15.74
N GLU A 130 7.71 1.04 15.01
CA GLU A 130 6.77 0.30 14.17
C GLU A 130 6.94 -1.19 14.44
N CYS A 131 5.86 -1.94 14.40
CA CYS A 131 5.93 -3.39 14.59
C CYS A 131 5.50 -4.12 13.30
N CYS A 132 6.06 -5.32 13.11
CA CYS A 132 5.74 -6.16 11.97
C CYS A 132 4.31 -6.73 12.09
N PRO A 133 3.75 -7.28 10.98
CA PRO A 133 2.40 -7.84 11.00
C PRO A 133 2.21 -8.95 12.05
N GLU A 134 3.22 -9.80 12.26
CA GLU A 134 3.15 -10.85 13.28
C GLU A 134 3.03 -10.26 14.70
N CYS A 135 3.87 -9.28 15.03
CA CYS A 135 3.82 -8.63 16.33
C CYS A 135 2.56 -7.78 16.49
N ASN A 136 2.01 -7.28 15.39
CA ASN A 136 0.76 -6.51 15.42
C ASN A 136 -0.41 -7.35 15.94
N LEU A 137 -0.39 -8.67 15.74
CA LEU A 137 -1.41 -9.55 16.31
C LEU A 137 -1.41 -9.47 17.84
N LYS A 138 -0.23 -9.41 18.46
CA LYS A 138 -0.09 -9.23 19.90
C LYS A 138 -0.61 -7.87 20.35
N VAL A 139 -0.33 -6.83 19.57
CA VAL A 139 -0.80 -5.47 19.83
C VAL A 139 -2.32 -5.43 19.80
N LEU A 140 -2.94 -6.02 18.77
CA LEU A 140 -4.40 -6.05 18.63
C LEU A 140 -5.05 -6.82 19.79
N SER A 141 -4.46 -7.95 20.20
CA SER A 141 -4.95 -8.74 21.34
C SER A 141 -4.94 -7.90 22.62
N GLU A 142 -3.88 -7.13 22.85
CA GLU A 142 -3.75 -6.26 24.04
C GLU A 142 -4.76 -5.12 24.00
N ARG A 143 -5.00 -4.53 22.85
CA ARG A 143 -6.01 -3.47 22.70
C ARG A 143 -7.40 -4.01 23.03
N ILE A 144 -7.71 -5.20 22.56
CA ILE A 144 -9.01 -5.84 22.85
C ILE A 144 -9.13 -6.12 24.33
N ARG A 145 -8.08 -6.66 24.96
CA ARG A 145 -8.08 -6.93 26.39
C ARG A 145 -8.33 -5.65 27.21
N LEU A 146 -7.63 -4.57 26.88
CA LEU A 146 -7.78 -3.30 27.59
C LEU A 146 -9.16 -2.68 27.39
N SER A 147 -9.76 -2.85 26.21
CA SER A 147 -11.11 -2.31 25.95
C SER A 147 -12.18 -3.02 26.79
N LYS A 148 -11.96 -4.27 27.18
CA LYS A 148 -12.88 -5.03 28.02
C LYS A 148 -12.80 -4.66 29.50
N LEU A 149 -11.75 -3.94 29.90
CA LEU A 149 -11.56 -3.50 31.28
C LEU A 149 -12.29 -2.19 31.59
N LYS A 150 -12.84 -1.52 30.59
CA LYS A 150 -13.55 -0.24 30.75
C LYS A 150 -15.03 -0.44 30.98
#